data_0faf148c1ae607a8d9a7ac82534c7281
#
_entry.id   0faf148c1ae607a8d9a7ac82534c7281
#
_cell.length_a   1.000
_cell.length_b   1.000
_cell.length_c   1.000
_cell.angle_alpha   90.00
_cell.angle_beta   90.00
_cell.angle_gamma   90.00
#
_symmetry.space_group_name_H-M   'P 1'
#
loop_
_entity.id
_entity.type
_entity.pdbx_description
1 polymer ?
#
loop_
_entity_poly.entity_id
_entity_poly.type
_entity_poly.pdbx_seq_one_letter_code
_entity_poly.pdbx_strand_id
1 'polypeptide(L)' 'ADDERRAQAKLDNCSRAKAYMRSLDDGLRIARTNEKGEREVLDDKQRADEARRTREVIASDCK' A
#
# COMPACT_ATOMS: atom_id res chain seq x y z
N ALA A 1 23.78 -0.48 -10.98
CA ALA A 1 23.84 -1.90 -10.63
C ALA A 1 22.47 -2.38 -10.13
N ASP A 2 22.21 -3.68 -10.27
CA ASP A 2 20.93 -4.28 -9.86
C ASP A 2 20.66 -4.12 -8.37
N ASP A 3 21.68 -4.21 -7.53
CA ASP A 3 21.55 -4.07 -6.07
C ASP A 3 21.07 -2.68 -5.68
N GLU A 4 21.55 -1.66 -6.36
CA GLU A 4 21.13 -0.28 -6.09
C GLU A 4 19.69 -0.05 -6.52
N ARG A 5 19.28 -0.63 -7.64
CA ARG A 5 17.91 -0.54 -8.12
C ARG A 5 16.94 -1.23 -7.18
N ARG A 6 17.34 -2.40 -6.64
CA ARG A 6 16.51 -3.13 -5.69
C ARG A 6 16.38 -2.36 -4.39
N ALA A 7 17.47 -1.78 -3.91
CA ALA A 7 17.45 -0.97 -2.69
C ALA A 7 16.53 0.25 -2.88
N GLN A 8 16.63 0.93 -4.02
CA GLN A 8 15.79 2.07 -4.32
C GLN A 8 14.33 1.67 -4.43
N ALA A 9 14.05 0.55 -5.10
CA ALA A 9 12.68 0.04 -5.22
C ALA A 9 12.06 -0.27 -3.86
N LYS A 10 12.84 -0.85 -2.95
CA LYS A 10 12.37 -1.12 -1.58
C LYS A 10 12.08 0.17 -0.83
N LEU A 11 12.93 1.16 -0.94
CA LEU A 11 12.71 2.46 -0.31
C LEU A 11 11.44 3.13 -0.84
N ASP A 12 11.23 3.07 -2.14
CA ASP A 12 10.04 3.64 -2.78
C ASP A 12 8.78 2.89 -2.31
N ASN A 13 8.83 1.56 -2.28
CA ASN A 13 7.71 0.75 -1.80
C ASN A 13 7.40 1.04 -0.34
N CYS A 14 8.43 1.16 0.48
CA CYS A 14 8.28 1.51 1.90
C CYS A 14 7.57 2.86 2.06
N SER A 15 8.02 3.87 1.32
CA SER A 15 7.46 5.22 1.38
C SER A 15 5.98 5.22 0.95
N ARG A 16 5.66 4.54 -0.15
CA ARG A 16 4.30 4.42 -0.64
C ARG A 16 3.40 3.67 0.33
N ALA A 17 3.92 2.58 0.90
CA ALA A 17 3.17 1.78 1.86
C ALA A 17 2.83 2.58 3.11
N LYS A 18 3.77 3.36 3.62
CA LYS A 18 3.53 4.23 4.77
C LYS A 18 2.48 5.29 4.49
N ALA A 19 2.53 5.91 3.31
CA ALA A 19 1.55 6.91 2.90
C ALA A 19 0.16 6.29 2.77
N TYR A 20 0.08 5.12 2.15
CA TYR A 20 -1.17 4.40 1.99
C TYR A 20 -1.76 3.98 3.34
N MET A 21 -0.91 3.47 4.24
CA MET A 21 -1.32 3.08 5.59
C MET A 21 -1.88 4.26 6.36
N ARG A 22 -1.27 5.43 6.23
CA ARG A 22 -1.76 6.65 6.87
C ARG A 22 -3.16 7.00 6.35
N SER A 23 -3.39 6.88 5.04
CA SER A 23 -4.70 7.12 4.46
C SER A 23 -5.74 6.16 5.00
N LEU A 24 -5.38 4.88 5.18
CA LEU A 24 -6.27 3.87 5.76
C LEU A 24 -6.60 4.20 7.21
N ASP A 25 -5.60 4.61 8.00
CA ASP A 25 -5.76 4.94 9.41
C ASP A 25 -6.61 6.20 9.61
N ASP A 26 -6.51 7.16 8.70
CA ASP A 26 -7.28 8.40 8.76
C ASP A 26 -8.76 8.18 8.45
N GLY A 27 -9.14 6.98 8.03
CA GLY A 27 -10.52 6.65 7.72
C GLY A 27 -11.05 7.29 6.46
N LEU A 28 -10.16 7.80 5.61
CA LEU A 28 -10.55 8.39 4.34
C LEU A 28 -11.15 7.31 3.42
N ARG A 29 -12.14 7.73 2.64
CA ARG A 29 -12.68 6.83 1.62
C ARG A 29 -11.63 6.64 0.54
N ILE A 30 -11.17 5.41 0.41
CA ILE A 30 -10.17 5.06 -0.59
C ILE A 30 -10.87 4.38 -1.74
N ALA A 31 -10.72 4.94 -2.93
CA ALA A 31 -11.19 4.34 -4.15
C ALA A 31 -9.99 3.68 -4.83
N ARG A 32 -10.20 2.47 -5.33
CA ARG A 32 -9.19 1.80 -6.15
C ARG A 32 -9.83 1.36 -7.46
N THR A 33 -9.01 1.17 -8.47
CA THR A 33 -9.46 0.66 -9.76
C THR A 33 -9.45 -0.86 -9.69
N ASN A 34 -10.60 -1.48 -9.96
CA ASN A 34 -10.70 -2.93 -10.01
C ASN A 34 -10.19 -3.48 -11.35
N GLU A 35 -10.28 -4.81 -11.53
CA GLU A 35 -9.80 -5.47 -12.74
C GLU A 35 -10.51 -5.02 -14.00
N LYS A 36 -11.73 -4.52 -13.87
CA LYS A 36 -12.53 -4.02 -14.99
C LYS A 36 -12.27 -2.55 -15.31
N GLY A 37 -11.35 -1.91 -14.58
CA GLY A 37 -11.06 -0.49 -14.75
C GLY A 37 -12.06 0.43 -14.07
N GLU A 38 -12.97 -0.10 -13.27
CA GLU A 38 -13.96 0.69 -12.55
C GLU A 38 -13.43 1.10 -11.18
N ARG A 39 -13.82 2.30 -10.75
CA ARG A 39 -13.49 2.74 -9.39
C ARG A 39 -14.46 2.11 -8.40
N GLU A 40 -13.91 1.55 -7.34
CA GLU A 40 -14.71 1.06 -6.24
C GLU A 40 -14.17 1.60 -4.93
N VAL A 41 -15.09 1.92 -4.01
CA VAL A 41 -14.74 2.37 -2.66
C VAL A 41 -14.56 1.13 -1.78
N LEU A 42 -13.46 1.07 -1.03
CA LEU A 42 -13.19 -0.05 -0.15
C LEU A 42 -14.18 -0.08 1.02
N ASP A 43 -14.77 -1.23 1.28
CA ASP A 43 -15.56 -1.45 2.49
C ASP A 43 -14.64 -1.77 3.68
N ASP A 44 -15.22 -1.95 4.86
CA ASP A 44 -14.44 -2.18 6.08
C ASP A 44 -13.55 -3.41 5.98
N LYS A 45 -14.07 -4.49 5.39
CA LYS A 45 -13.31 -5.72 5.21
C LYS A 45 -12.16 -5.53 4.24
N GLN A 46 -12.42 -4.89 3.12
CA GLN A 46 -11.39 -4.60 2.13
C GLN A 46 -10.30 -3.68 2.71
N ARG A 47 -10.70 -2.70 3.50
CA ARG A 47 -9.75 -1.81 4.17
C ARG A 47 -8.87 -2.58 5.15
N ALA A 48 -9.45 -3.50 5.90
CA ALA A 48 -8.69 -4.33 6.84
C ALA A 48 -7.69 -5.22 6.10
N ASP A 49 -8.11 -5.82 4.99
CA ASP A 49 -7.22 -6.64 4.16
C ASP A 49 -6.07 -5.82 3.57
N GLU A 50 -6.38 -4.63 3.07
CA GLU A 50 -5.37 -3.74 2.53
C GLU A 50 -4.39 -3.27 3.62
N ALA A 51 -4.89 -2.96 4.79
CA ALA A 51 -4.04 -2.57 5.92
C ALA A 51 -3.07 -3.68 6.30
N ARG A 52 -3.55 -4.92 6.31
CA ARG A 52 -2.69 -6.07 6.60
C ARG A 52 -1.60 -6.24 5.56
N ARG A 53 -1.96 -6.19 4.29
CA ARG A 53 -0.98 -6.30 3.18
C ARG A 53 0.04 -5.18 3.23
N THR A 54 -0.43 -3.97 3.51
CA THR A 54 0.43 -2.80 3.59
C THR A 54 1.42 -2.93 4.74
N ARG A 55 0.97 -3.43 5.90
CA ARG A 55 1.87 -3.69 7.03
C ARG A 55 2.93 -4.72 6.69
N GLU A 56 2.57 -5.75 5.91
CA GLU A 56 3.53 -6.76 5.46
C GLU A 56 4.61 -6.14 4.56
N VAL A 57 4.22 -5.25 3.65
CA VAL A 57 5.17 -4.53 2.79
C VAL A 57 6.08 -3.65 3.64
N ILE A 58 5.54 -2.93 4.60
CA ILE A 58 6.32 -2.09 5.50
C ILE A 58 7.33 -2.93 6.27
N ALA A 59 6.91 -4.07 6.80
CA ALA A 59 7.81 -4.96 7.54
C ALA A 59 8.93 -5.51 6.65
N SER A 60 8.63 -5.75 5.39
CA SER A 60 9.58 -6.33 4.43
C SER A 60 10.50 -5.27 3.83
N ASP A 61 9.96 -4.14 3.40
CA ASP A 61 10.69 -3.17 2.57
C ASP A 61 11.20 -1.94 3.35
N CYS A 62 10.77 -1.75 4.58
CA CYS A 62 11.19 -0.64 5.43
C CYS A 62 12.33 -0.99 6.40
N LYS A 63 13.04 -2.04 6.12
CA LYS A 63 14.16 -2.44 6.96
C LYS A 63 15.40 -1.61 6.69
#